data_a4f7292ce0a4e3dd2b50dcf85a1050b4
#
_entry.id   a4f7292ce0a4e3dd2b50dcf85a1050b4
#
_cell.length_a   1.000
_cell.length_b   1.000
_cell.length_c   1.000
_cell.angle_alpha   90.00
_cell.angle_beta   90.00
_cell.angle_gamma   90.00
#
_symmetry.space_group_name_H-M   'P 1'
#
loop_
_entity.id
_entity.type
_entity.pdbx_description
1 polymer ?
#
loop_
_entity_poly.entity_id
_entity_poly.type
_entity_poly.pdbx_seq_one_letter_code
_entity_poly.pdbx_strand_id
1 'polypeptide(L)'
;MIQRLLLIFGLLFLTQISVAQDFIYPMDLRPVYLSANFGELRPNHFHSGLDMKTEKVEGKVVRAVDTGFVSRIQITPTGYGHVLYVDHPSGYTTVYAHLKSFEPRIDSVVKAYQYEKKTNTVNINLKPEDLPVSRGQQIAL
;
A
#
# COMPACT_ATOMS: atom_id res chain seq x y z
N MET A 1 3.41 -24.39 -45.72
CA MET A 1 3.92 -23.18 -45.09
C MET A 1 2.89 -22.51 -44.16
N ILE A 2 1.66 -22.30 -44.56
CA ILE A 2 0.57 -21.68 -43.80
C ILE A 2 0.22 -22.45 -42.52
N GLN A 3 0.14 -23.78 -42.54
CA GLN A 3 -0.15 -24.60 -41.36
C GLN A 3 0.90 -24.50 -40.24
N ARG A 4 2.18 -24.36 -40.61
CA ARG A 4 3.26 -24.16 -39.62
C ARG A 4 3.23 -22.75 -39.01
N LEU A 5 2.80 -21.73 -39.77
CA LEU A 5 2.63 -20.36 -39.29
C LEU A 5 1.46 -20.27 -38.29
N LEU A 6 0.35 -20.95 -38.53
CA LEU A 6 -0.81 -21.02 -37.62
C LEU A 6 -0.49 -21.74 -36.31
N LEU A 7 0.36 -22.76 -36.32
CA LEU A 7 0.83 -23.45 -35.12
C LEU A 7 1.74 -22.55 -34.26
N ILE A 8 2.62 -21.77 -34.89
CA ILE A 8 3.49 -20.81 -34.17
C ILE A 8 2.66 -19.66 -33.56
N PHE A 9 1.67 -19.15 -34.29
CA PHE A 9 0.75 -18.14 -33.75
C PHE A 9 -0.12 -18.68 -32.60
N GLY A 10 -0.59 -19.92 -32.69
CA GLY A 10 -1.33 -20.59 -31.61
C GLY A 10 -0.47 -20.81 -30.34
N LEU A 11 0.81 -21.13 -30.48
CA LEU A 11 1.73 -21.32 -29.35
C LEU A 11 2.08 -19.99 -28.63
N LEU A 12 2.16 -18.89 -29.38
CA LEU A 12 2.41 -17.56 -28.80
C LEU A 12 1.23 -17.04 -27.97
N PHE A 13 0.01 -17.48 -28.24
CA PHE A 13 -1.18 -17.11 -27.47
C PHE A 13 -1.34 -17.89 -26.15
N LEU A 14 -0.64 -19.03 -25.99
CA LEU A 14 -0.75 -19.88 -24.81
C LEU A 14 0.13 -19.47 -23.64
N THR A 15 0.96 -18.42 -23.77
CA THR A 15 1.92 -18.02 -22.74
C THR A 15 1.49 -16.82 -21.88
N GLN A 16 0.26 -16.36 -22.00
CA GLN A 16 -0.28 -15.32 -21.11
C GLN A 16 -0.76 -15.96 -19.79
N ILE A 17 0.19 -16.43 -18.97
CA ILE A 17 -0.12 -16.78 -17.58
C ILE A 17 -0.35 -15.48 -16.85
N SER A 18 -1.61 -15.07 -16.71
CA SER A 18 -1.98 -13.98 -15.82
C SER A 18 -1.85 -14.49 -14.38
N VAL A 19 -0.76 -14.14 -13.70
CA VAL A 19 -0.63 -14.41 -12.27
C VAL A 19 -1.45 -13.35 -11.55
N ALA A 20 -2.52 -13.78 -10.88
CA ALA A 20 -3.28 -12.90 -10.02
C ALA A 20 -2.39 -12.40 -8.87
N GLN A 21 -2.50 -11.11 -8.53
CA GLN A 21 -1.78 -10.56 -7.40
C GLN A 21 -2.33 -11.14 -6.09
N ASP A 22 -1.48 -11.84 -5.34
CA ASP A 22 -1.85 -12.48 -4.07
C ASP A 22 -1.47 -11.58 -2.88
N PHE A 23 -2.21 -10.49 -2.69
CA PHE A 23 -2.05 -9.63 -1.52
C PHE A 23 -2.71 -10.25 -0.28
N ILE A 24 -2.02 -10.21 0.87
CA ILE A 24 -2.64 -10.54 2.15
C ILE A 24 -3.48 -9.35 2.66
N TYR A 25 -4.38 -9.61 3.61
CA TYR A 25 -5.08 -8.53 4.30
C TYR A 25 -4.10 -7.71 5.16
N PRO A 26 -4.21 -6.36 5.14
CA PRO A 26 -3.30 -5.49 5.89
C PRO A 26 -3.51 -5.51 7.40
N MET A 27 -4.61 -6.10 7.89
CA MET A 27 -4.95 -6.17 9.31
C MET A 27 -5.51 -7.54 9.68
N ASP A 28 -5.25 -7.98 10.92
CA ASP A 28 -5.80 -9.24 11.48
C ASP A 28 -7.27 -9.04 11.93
N LEU A 29 -8.16 -8.80 10.96
CA LEU A 29 -9.61 -8.67 11.17
C LEU A 29 -10.32 -9.89 10.59
N ARG A 30 -11.08 -10.58 11.42
CA ARG A 30 -11.87 -11.72 10.95
C ARG A 30 -13.19 -11.81 11.71
N PRO A 31 -14.34 -11.66 11.02
CA PRO A 31 -14.49 -11.34 9.60
C PRO A 31 -14.07 -9.88 9.26
N VAL A 32 -13.70 -9.64 8.01
CA VAL A 32 -13.42 -8.27 7.53
C VAL A 32 -14.74 -7.60 7.20
N TYR A 33 -15.05 -6.51 7.90
CA TYR A 33 -16.18 -5.64 7.58
C TYR A 33 -15.67 -4.33 6.98
N LEU A 34 -16.29 -3.89 5.91
CA LEU A 34 -16.02 -2.59 5.29
C LEU A 34 -17.03 -1.55 5.79
N SER A 35 -16.58 -0.32 5.96
CA SER A 35 -17.41 0.86 6.18
C SER A 35 -17.65 1.65 4.89
N ALA A 36 -16.72 1.52 3.92
CA ALA A 36 -16.86 2.08 2.58
C ALA A 36 -16.11 1.24 1.54
N ASN A 37 -16.63 1.27 0.32
CA ASN A 37 -16.12 0.51 -0.82
C ASN A 37 -15.36 1.40 -1.80
N PHE A 38 -14.52 0.78 -2.64
CA PHE A 38 -13.91 1.44 -3.79
C PHE A 38 -14.99 1.95 -4.75
N GLY A 39 -14.81 3.18 -5.26
CA GLY A 39 -15.74 3.81 -6.19
C GLY A 39 -17.02 4.37 -5.55
N GLU A 40 -17.16 4.32 -4.23
CA GLU A 40 -18.28 4.95 -3.52
C GLU A 40 -18.29 6.46 -3.73
N LEU A 41 -19.47 7.02 -4.04
CA LEU A 41 -19.63 8.45 -4.30
C LEU A 41 -19.43 9.26 -3.01
N ARG A 42 -18.55 10.24 -3.08
CA ARG A 42 -18.30 11.26 -2.04
C ARG A 42 -18.75 12.63 -2.59
N PRO A 43 -18.89 13.66 -1.77
CA PRO A 43 -19.41 14.97 -2.21
C PRO A 43 -18.64 15.60 -3.39
N ASN A 44 -17.36 15.33 -3.54
CA ASN A 44 -16.49 15.96 -4.55
C ASN A 44 -15.53 14.98 -5.26
N HIS A 45 -15.58 13.69 -4.96
CA HIS A 45 -14.73 12.65 -5.58
C HIS A 45 -15.32 11.26 -5.39
N PHE A 46 -14.75 10.26 -6.05
CA PHE A 46 -15.01 8.85 -5.76
C PHE A 46 -14.00 8.32 -4.74
N HIS A 47 -14.47 7.47 -3.82
CA HIS A 47 -13.59 6.81 -2.86
C HIS A 47 -12.59 5.91 -3.59
N SER A 48 -11.30 6.12 -3.38
CA SER A 48 -10.21 5.42 -4.09
C SER A 48 -9.64 4.24 -3.31
N GLY A 49 -10.33 3.76 -2.29
CA GLY A 49 -9.85 2.68 -1.43
C GLY A 49 -10.96 1.84 -0.82
N LEU A 50 -10.58 1.05 0.18
CA LEU A 50 -11.47 0.26 1.02
C LEU A 50 -11.31 0.74 2.47
N ASP A 51 -12.38 1.18 3.11
CA ASP A 51 -12.37 1.54 4.53
C ASP A 51 -12.73 0.32 5.37
N MET A 52 -11.77 -0.19 6.14
CA MET A 52 -11.93 -1.35 7.00
C MET A 52 -12.41 -0.94 8.39
N LYS A 53 -13.46 -1.59 8.91
CA LYS A 53 -13.92 -1.36 10.28
C LYS A 53 -12.92 -1.95 11.27
N THR A 54 -12.47 -1.13 12.23
CA THR A 54 -11.51 -1.51 13.26
C THR A 54 -12.17 -1.85 14.60
N GLU A 55 -13.46 -2.24 14.60
CA GLU A 55 -14.22 -2.59 15.81
C GLU A 55 -14.25 -1.45 16.85
N LYS A 56 -14.20 -0.19 16.39
CA LYS A 56 -14.11 1.03 17.21
C LYS A 56 -12.84 1.12 18.06
N VAL A 57 -11.79 0.39 17.69
CA VAL A 57 -10.48 0.43 18.36
C VAL A 57 -9.47 1.09 17.45
N GLU A 58 -8.77 2.09 17.96
CA GLU A 58 -7.63 2.72 17.30
C GLU A 58 -6.32 1.97 17.58
N GLY A 59 -5.36 2.08 16.67
CA GLY A 59 -4.02 1.51 16.85
C GLY A 59 -3.99 0.00 16.65
N LYS A 60 -4.83 -0.53 15.75
CA LYS A 60 -4.67 -1.91 15.28
C LYS A 60 -3.44 -2.03 14.40
N VAL A 61 -2.76 -3.16 14.47
CA VAL A 61 -1.56 -3.45 13.69
C VAL A 61 -1.90 -3.44 12.20
N VAL A 62 -1.13 -2.64 11.45
CA VAL A 62 -1.18 -2.58 9.99
C VAL A 62 0.08 -3.22 9.42
N ARG A 63 -0.10 -4.13 8.46
CA ARG A 63 0.96 -4.93 7.84
C ARG A 63 1.10 -4.62 6.35
N ALA A 64 2.32 -4.72 5.84
CA ALA A 64 2.56 -4.69 4.39
C ALA A 64 1.85 -5.89 3.74
N VAL A 65 1.03 -5.62 2.73
CA VAL A 65 0.25 -6.67 2.05
C VAL A 65 1.10 -7.60 1.19
N ASP A 66 2.29 -7.13 0.81
CA ASP A 66 3.30 -7.90 0.09
C ASP A 66 4.70 -7.33 0.36
N THR A 67 5.74 -8.04 -0.08
CA THR A 67 7.12 -7.56 -0.07
C THR A 67 7.28 -6.34 -0.96
N GLY A 68 8.13 -5.40 -0.55
CA GLY A 68 8.38 -4.17 -1.29
C GLY A 68 9.27 -3.22 -0.49
N PHE A 69 9.08 -1.92 -0.68
CA PHE A 69 9.73 -0.89 0.12
C PHE A 69 8.80 0.30 0.31
N VAL A 70 8.95 1.01 1.41
CA VAL A 70 8.22 2.27 1.63
C VAL A 70 8.79 3.31 0.67
N SER A 71 8.05 3.61 -0.39
CA SER A 71 8.47 4.55 -1.44
C SER A 71 8.15 6.01 -1.08
N ARG A 72 7.12 6.22 -0.23
CA ARG A 72 6.74 7.56 0.20
C ARG A 72 6.10 7.55 1.57
N ILE A 73 6.44 8.57 2.38
CA ILE A 73 5.81 8.84 3.68
C ILE A 73 5.20 10.24 3.62
N GLN A 74 3.93 10.37 4.02
CA GLN A 74 3.28 11.67 4.14
C GLN A 74 2.64 11.82 5.52
N ILE A 75 2.72 13.05 6.07
CA ILE A 75 1.92 13.51 7.21
C ILE A 75 1.33 14.86 6.84
N THR A 76 0.02 14.94 6.84
CA THR A 76 -0.73 16.18 6.56
C THR A 76 -1.80 16.40 7.62
N PRO A 77 -2.12 17.64 7.98
CA PRO A 77 -3.18 17.93 8.96
C PRO A 77 -4.58 17.62 8.44
N THR A 78 -4.74 17.47 7.15
CA THR A 78 -6.01 17.18 6.46
C THR A 78 -5.81 16.06 5.43
N GLY A 79 -6.90 15.50 4.90
CA GLY A 79 -6.87 14.42 3.91
C GLY A 79 -6.49 13.09 4.55
N TYR A 80 -5.45 12.43 4.08
CA TYR A 80 -5.04 11.09 4.54
C TYR A 80 -4.36 11.05 5.92
N GLY A 81 -4.02 12.20 6.51
CA GLY A 81 -3.31 12.23 7.79
C GLY A 81 -1.92 11.61 7.70
N HIS A 82 -1.66 10.57 8.50
CA HIS A 82 -0.47 9.74 8.36
C HIS A 82 -0.70 8.68 7.28
N VAL A 83 0.18 8.65 6.27
CA VAL A 83 0.04 7.73 5.14
C VAL A 83 1.39 7.17 4.69
N LEU A 84 1.38 5.89 4.34
CA LEU A 84 2.50 5.17 3.73
C LEU A 84 2.14 4.73 2.32
N TYR A 85 3.08 4.81 1.41
CA TYR A 85 3.05 4.20 0.10
C TYR A 85 4.12 3.11 0.06
N VAL A 86 3.75 1.93 -0.38
CA VAL A 86 4.67 0.80 -0.52
C VAL A 86 4.64 0.34 -1.96
N ASP A 87 5.80 0.41 -2.62
CA ASP A 87 5.98 -0.08 -3.98
C ASP A 87 6.41 -1.55 -3.94
N HIS A 88 5.79 -2.36 -4.77
CA HIS A 88 6.01 -3.80 -4.84
C HIS A 88 6.71 -4.22 -6.13
N PRO A 89 7.49 -5.31 -6.12
CA PRO A 89 8.13 -5.85 -7.33
C PRO A 89 7.14 -6.19 -8.44
N SER A 90 5.88 -6.42 -8.10
CA SER A 90 4.78 -6.65 -9.04
C SER A 90 4.38 -5.43 -9.88
N GLY A 91 4.95 -4.24 -9.58
CA GLY A 91 4.62 -2.96 -10.23
C GLY A 91 3.41 -2.23 -9.63
N TYR A 92 2.81 -2.78 -8.57
CA TYR A 92 1.74 -2.11 -7.83
C TYR A 92 2.30 -1.26 -6.68
N THR A 93 1.59 -0.17 -6.36
CA THR A 93 1.80 0.61 -5.13
C THR A 93 0.58 0.45 -4.24
N THR A 94 0.79 0.06 -2.99
CA THR A 94 -0.28 0.05 -1.97
C THR A 94 -0.20 1.26 -1.08
N VAL A 95 -1.36 1.80 -0.69
CA VAL A 95 -1.47 3.02 0.12
C VAL A 95 -2.21 2.70 1.41
N TYR A 96 -1.59 3.05 2.54
CA TYR A 96 -2.13 2.87 3.89
C TYR A 96 -2.35 4.23 4.50
N ALA A 97 -3.59 4.64 4.64
CA ALA A 97 -3.99 5.96 5.11
C ALA A 97 -4.63 5.93 6.50
N HIS A 98 -4.78 7.11 7.11
CA HIS A 98 -5.39 7.32 8.43
C HIS A 98 -4.70 6.52 9.56
N LEU A 99 -3.38 6.33 9.41
CA LEU A 99 -2.57 5.61 10.39
C LEU A 99 -2.44 6.42 11.69
N LYS A 100 -2.46 5.73 12.82
CA LYS A 100 -2.25 6.35 14.14
C LYS A 100 -0.77 6.69 14.37
N SER A 101 0.12 5.75 14.03
CA SER A 101 1.57 5.90 14.16
C SER A 101 2.28 4.95 13.20
N PHE A 102 3.54 5.22 12.95
CA PHE A 102 4.39 4.34 12.15
C PHE A 102 5.17 3.34 13.04
N GLU A 103 5.64 2.28 12.43
CA GLU A 103 6.61 1.35 13.03
C GLU A 103 7.91 2.12 13.36
N PRO A 104 8.69 1.74 14.43
CA PRO A 104 9.83 2.53 14.92
C PRO A 104 10.89 2.89 13.88
N ARG A 105 11.23 2.03 12.91
CA ARG A 105 12.20 2.35 11.86
C ARG A 105 11.68 3.43 10.92
N ILE A 106 10.41 3.37 10.56
CA ILE A 106 9.75 4.37 9.70
C ILE A 106 9.62 5.68 10.47
N ASP A 107 9.19 5.63 11.73
CA ASP A 107 9.04 6.79 12.61
C ASP A 107 10.37 7.53 12.83
N SER A 108 11.50 6.81 12.91
CA SER A 108 12.81 7.45 13.04
C SER A 108 13.19 8.28 11.81
N VAL A 109 12.86 7.83 10.60
CA VAL A 109 13.05 8.61 9.36
C VAL A 109 12.17 9.86 9.36
N VAL A 110 10.92 9.72 9.78
CA VAL A 110 9.98 10.84 9.91
C VAL A 110 10.51 11.89 10.89
N LYS A 111 10.92 11.47 12.08
CA LYS A 111 11.48 12.37 13.11
C LYS A 111 12.74 13.07 12.63
N ALA A 112 13.67 12.37 12.01
CA ALA A 112 14.88 12.98 11.45
C ALA A 112 14.53 14.10 10.46
N TYR A 113 13.59 13.85 9.55
CA TYR A 113 13.10 14.86 8.61
C TYR A 113 12.44 16.04 9.30
N GLN A 114 11.55 15.78 10.28
CA GLN A 114 10.85 16.83 11.02
C GLN A 114 11.82 17.75 11.79
N TYR A 115 12.82 17.17 12.43
CA TYR A 115 13.87 17.94 13.14
C TYR A 115 14.73 18.76 12.17
N GLU A 116 15.15 18.17 11.07
CA GLU A 116 15.94 18.87 10.04
C GLU A 116 15.18 20.04 9.44
N LYS A 117 13.94 19.81 9.01
CA LYS A 117 13.10 20.80 8.32
C LYS A 117 12.32 21.70 9.26
N LYS A 118 12.33 21.43 10.58
CA LYS A 118 11.54 22.17 11.61
C LYS A 118 10.05 22.27 11.23
N THR A 119 9.46 21.14 10.81
CA THR A 119 8.08 21.08 10.34
C THR A 119 7.36 19.87 10.88
N ASN A 120 6.04 19.96 11.09
CA ASN A 120 5.18 18.82 11.41
C ASN A 120 4.61 18.15 10.16
N THR A 121 4.63 18.84 9.01
CA THR A 121 4.20 18.28 7.73
C THR A 121 5.36 17.50 7.10
N VAL A 122 5.07 16.30 6.63
CA VAL A 122 6.07 15.39 6.06
C VAL A 122 5.68 15.01 4.65
N ASN A 123 6.67 15.00 3.76
CA ASN A 123 6.55 14.44 2.42
C ASN A 123 7.94 13.97 1.96
N ILE A 124 8.22 12.70 2.20
CA ILE A 124 9.52 12.07 1.94
C ILE A 124 9.33 11.03 0.85
N ASN A 125 10.12 11.10 -0.21
CA ASN A 125 10.27 10.02 -1.17
C ASN A 125 11.55 9.25 -0.83
N LEU A 126 11.47 7.93 -0.88
CA LEU A 126 12.53 7.00 -0.48
C LEU A 126 12.91 6.09 -1.64
N LYS A 127 14.11 5.53 -1.55
CA LYS A 127 14.63 4.55 -2.50
C LYS A 127 14.42 3.12 -1.96
N PRO A 128 14.50 2.10 -2.82
CA PRO A 128 14.31 0.71 -2.42
C PRO A 128 15.19 0.24 -1.25
N GLU A 129 16.41 0.77 -1.15
CA GLU A 129 17.38 0.42 -0.12
C GLU A 129 17.11 1.07 1.24
N ASP A 130 16.32 2.16 1.31
CA ASP A 130 16.12 2.95 2.53
C ASP A 130 15.24 2.22 3.55
N LEU A 131 14.05 1.79 3.13
CA LEU A 131 13.06 1.12 4.00
C LEU A 131 12.41 -0.09 3.31
N PRO A 132 13.16 -1.19 3.09
CA PRO A 132 12.58 -2.43 2.60
C PRO A 132 11.62 -3.02 3.64
N VAL A 133 10.53 -3.63 3.16
CA VAL A 133 9.52 -4.31 3.96
C VAL A 133 9.21 -5.69 3.40
N SER A 134 8.96 -6.64 4.30
CA SER A 134 8.53 -7.99 3.93
C SER A 134 7.02 -8.12 4.00
N ARG A 135 6.46 -9.04 3.21
CA ARG A 135 5.04 -9.42 3.28
C ARG A 135 4.66 -9.78 4.71
N GLY A 136 3.61 -9.19 5.25
CA GLY A 136 3.13 -9.40 6.62
C GLY A 136 3.90 -8.65 7.70
N GLN A 137 4.97 -7.93 7.36
CA GLN A 137 5.70 -7.11 8.33
C GLN A 137 4.79 -5.98 8.83
N GLN A 138 4.80 -5.72 10.14
CA GLN A 138 4.14 -4.55 10.71
C GLN A 138 4.83 -3.28 10.19
N ILE A 139 4.03 -2.33 9.71
CA ILE A 139 4.49 -1.04 9.18
C ILE A 139 3.89 0.15 9.94
N ALA A 140 2.74 -0.06 10.61
CA ALA A 140 2.03 1.00 11.33
C ALA A 140 1.05 0.45 12.37
N LEU A 141 0.40 1.36 13.08
CA LEU A 141 -0.77 1.15 13.91
C LEU A 141 -1.94 2.01 13.43
#